data_b6b241a6317677e01594a9ad07634cf2
#
_entry.id   b6b241a6317677e01594a9ad07634cf2
#
_cell.length_a   1.000
_cell.length_b   1.000
_cell.length_c   1.000
_cell.angle_alpha   90.00
_cell.angle_beta   90.00
_cell.angle_gamma   90.00
#
_symmetry.space_group_name_H-M   'P 1'
#
loop_
_entity.id
_entity.type
_entity.pdbx_description
1 polymer ?
#
loop_
_entity_poly.entity_id
_entity_poly.type
_entity_poly.pdbx_seq_one_letter_code
_entity_poly.pdbx_strand_id
1 'polypeptide(L)'
;MPAEIYLNVAVAGLLTGLVYGLMALGLSVIFGVVRVVNFAHGEMMTIAMYLAIALFNALGLDPLVMMLPIAGVLFVFGYALQAGIINPFINRPEHSQFILLVAIGLIIVNVLLIAFGPDARNVQTSYAFDSFMAGPLIVDATKVYVGAATILVTIALFAFFRFAALGKAIRACADNYTGALVVGLDINRLYALTFGIGAACVGAAGSMLVLLVDVTPALGPAYTLLAFIIVITGGLGSMPGALLGGVLIGLTEALAGLLVTSSAKSMFSFGLLVLVLLFRPQGILGRRAA
;
A
#
# COMPACT_ATOMS: atom_id res chain seq x y z
N MET A 1 0.95 19.14 -27.73
CA MET A 1 0.30 19.49 -26.47
C MET A 1 1.17 20.49 -25.75
N PRO A 2 0.63 21.52 -25.06
CA PRO A 2 1.40 22.48 -24.27
C PRO A 2 2.19 21.78 -23.18
N ALA A 3 3.41 22.23 -22.86
CA ALA A 3 4.27 21.65 -21.82
C ALA A 3 3.59 21.63 -20.43
N GLU A 4 2.68 22.58 -20.20
CA GLU A 4 1.90 22.71 -18.98
C GLU A 4 1.02 21.49 -18.69
N ILE A 5 0.46 20.82 -19.71
CA ILE A 5 -0.35 19.61 -19.54
C ILE A 5 0.51 18.47 -19.01
N TYR A 6 1.70 18.27 -19.56
CA TYR A 6 2.62 17.24 -19.09
C TYR A 6 3.03 17.46 -17.63
N LEU A 7 3.26 18.73 -17.26
CA LEU A 7 3.64 19.09 -15.90
C LEU A 7 2.49 18.82 -14.91
N ASN A 8 1.26 19.22 -15.25
CA ASN A 8 0.07 18.97 -14.42
C ASN A 8 -0.18 17.46 -14.24
N VAL A 9 -0.08 16.67 -15.30
CA VAL A 9 -0.24 15.22 -15.25
C VAL A 9 0.89 14.57 -14.44
N ALA A 10 2.14 15.04 -14.58
CA ALA A 10 3.26 14.53 -13.81
C ALA A 10 3.09 14.79 -12.30
N VAL A 11 2.66 16.01 -11.91
CA VAL A 11 2.38 16.36 -10.51
C VAL A 11 1.24 15.49 -9.96
N ALA A 12 0.15 15.34 -10.72
CA ALA A 12 -0.97 14.47 -10.33
C ALA A 12 -0.52 13.01 -10.17
N GLY A 13 0.31 12.50 -11.09
CA GLY A 13 0.89 11.16 -11.03
C GLY A 13 1.82 10.97 -9.83
N LEU A 14 2.63 11.98 -9.49
CA LEU A 14 3.50 11.96 -8.31
C LEU A 14 2.67 11.86 -7.03
N LEU A 15 1.61 12.67 -6.89
CA LEU A 15 0.74 12.66 -5.70
C LEU A 15 0.01 11.33 -5.54
N THR A 16 -0.53 10.77 -6.63
CA THR A 16 -1.14 9.42 -6.61
C THR A 16 -0.09 8.35 -6.31
N GLY A 17 1.10 8.48 -6.88
CA GLY A 17 2.23 7.58 -6.66
C GLY A 17 2.73 7.56 -5.22
N LEU A 18 2.58 8.65 -4.45
CA LEU A 18 2.84 8.66 -3.01
C LEU A 18 1.91 7.69 -2.27
N VAL A 19 0.60 7.68 -2.59
CA VAL A 19 -0.37 6.76 -1.98
C VAL A 19 -0.05 5.31 -2.33
N TYR A 20 0.27 5.05 -3.60
CA TYR A 20 0.75 3.74 -4.03
C TYR A 20 2.01 3.32 -3.28
N GLY A 21 2.93 4.27 -3.06
CA GLY A 21 4.12 4.06 -2.24
C GLY A 21 3.82 3.69 -0.79
N LEU A 22 2.83 4.33 -0.16
CA LEU A 22 2.41 3.99 1.21
C LEU A 22 1.78 2.59 1.28
N MET A 23 0.92 2.24 0.31
CA MET A 23 0.38 0.89 0.18
C MET A 23 1.53 -0.14 0.07
N ALA A 24 2.45 0.09 -0.85
CA ALA A 24 3.59 -0.78 -1.09
C ALA A 24 4.58 -0.83 0.10
N LEU A 25 4.71 0.27 0.86
CA LEU A 25 5.47 0.29 2.12
C LEU A 25 4.97 -0.76 3.11
N GLY A 26 3.64 -0.88 3.26
CA GLY A 26 3.04 -1.91 4.11
C GLY A 26 3.48 -3.33 3.70
N LEU A 27 3.44 -3.64 2.40
CA LEU A 27 3.89 -4.92 1.86
C LEU A 27 5.39 -5.13 2.05
N SER A 28 6.19 -4.08 1.80
CA SER A 28 7.65 -4.12 1.96
C SER A 28 8.08 -4.36 3.41
N VAL A 29 7.37 -3.79 4.38
CA VAL A 29 7.61 -4.00 5.82
C VAL A 29 7.29 -5.45 6.19
N ILE A 30 6.15 -5.99 5.76
CA ILE A 30 5.76 -7.38 6.02
C ILE A 30 6.82 -8.32 5.44
N PHE A 31 7.13 -8.18 4.15
CA PHE A 31 8.09 -9.07 3.47
C PHE A 31 9.50 -8.96 4.05
N GLY A 32 9.94 -7.74 4.38
CA GLY A 32 11.28 -7.50 4.91
C GLY A 32 11.57 -8.18 6.26
N VAL A 33 10.52 -8.46 7.05
CA VAL A 33 10.66 -9.04 8.41
C VAL A 33 10.14 -10.47 8.48
N VAL A 34 8.90 -10.70 8.04
CA VAL A 34 8.21 -11.99 8.13
C VAL A 34 8.61 -12.93 6.99
N ARG A 35 9.10 -12.36 5.89
CA ARG A 35 9.44 -13.05 4.63
C ARG A 35 8.27 -13.82 4.00
N VAL A 36 7.06 -13.44 4.35
CA VAL A 36 5.82 -13.96 3.77
C VAL A 36 5.29 -12.96 2.74
N VAL A 37 4.90 -13.47 1.58
CA VAL A 37 4.30 -12.67 0.51
C VAL A 37 2.81 -12.58 0.74
N ASN A 38 2.32 -11.40 1.15
CA ASN A 38 0.89 -11.21 1.45
C ASN A 38 0.07 -11.02 0.17
N PHE A 39 -0.54 -12.11 -0.33
CA PHE A 39 -1.42 -12.07 -1.50
C PHE A 39 -2.85 -11.57 -1.21
N ALA A 40 -3.17 -11.23 0.04
CA ALA A 40 -4.42 -10.57 0.41
C ALA A 40 -4.23 -9.06 0.66
N HIS A 41 -3.13 -8.47 0.17
CA HIS A 41 -2.73 -7.11 0.54
C HIS A 41 -3.69 -6.04 0.00
N GLY A 42 -4.05 -6.12 -1.26
CA GLY A 42 -5.01 -5.20 -1.89
C GLY A 42 -6.45 -5.44 -1.43
N GLU A 43 -6.79 -6.68 -1.09
CA GLU A 43 -8.09 -7.02 -0.51
C GLU A 43 -8.25 -6.41 0.88
N MET A 44 -7.18 -6.39 1.68
CA MET A 44 -7.16 -5.64 2.96
C MET A 44 -7.33 -4.14 2.74
N MET A 45 -6.74 -3.58 1.66
CA MET A 45 -6.96 -2.19 1.28
C MET A 45 -8.44 -1.94 0.89
N THR A 46 -9.05 -2.87 0.16
CA THR A 46 -10.46 -2.75 -0.21
C THR A 46 -11.37 -2.77 1.03
N ILE A 47 -11.05 -3.55 2.09
CA ILE A 47 -11.73 -3.44 3.39
C ILE A 47 -11.65 -2.01 3.92
N ALA A 48 -10.46 -1.40 3.92
CA ALA A 48 -10.28 -0.04 4.40
C ALA A 48 -11.09 0.99 3.60
N MET A 49 -11.14 0.83 2.26
CA MET A 49 -11.96 1.67 1.39
C MET A 49 -13.44 1.56 1.72
N TYR A 50 -13.97 0.34 1.90
CA TYR A 50 -15.37 0.14 2.28
C TYR A 50 -15.69 0.63 3.70
N LEU A 51 -14.76 0.49 4.64
CA LEU A 51 -14.89 1.09 5.97
C LEU A 51 -14.97 2.63 5.89
N ALA A 52 -14.14 3.25 5.05
CA ALA A 52 -14.17 4.69 4.83
C ALA A 52 -15.51 5.14 4.24
N ILE A 53 -16.04 4.43 3.23
CA ILE A 53 -17.35 4.69 2.63
C ILE A 53 -18.47 4.54 3.67
N ALA A 54 -18.44 3.47 4.47
CA ALA A 54 -19.46 3.21 5.48
C ALA A 54 -19.46 4.29 6.56
N LEU A 55 -18.29 4.71 7.05
CA LEU A 55 -18.16 5.77 8.05
C LEU A 55 -18.55 7.14 7.49
N PHE A 56 -18.20 7.43 6.24
CA PHE A 56 -18.61 8.66 5.57
C PHE A 56 -20.13 8.74 5.44
N ASN A 57 -20.77 7.66 4.97
CA ASN A 57 -22.22 7.62 4.80
C ASN A 57 -23.00 7.62 6.13
N ALA A 58 -22.46 7.00 7.19
CA ALA A 58 -23.13 6.91 8.49
C ALA A 58 -22.92 8.13 9.37
N LEU A 59 -21.73 8.73 9.35
CA LEU A 59 -21.32 9.77 10.30
C LEU A 59 -20.98 11.11 9.63
N GLY A 60 -20.92 11.17 8.29
CA GLY A 60 -20.50 12.36 7.55
C GLY A 60 -19.01 12.72 7.74
N LEU A 61 -18.20 11.77 8.23
CA LEU A 61 -16.80 12.03 8.58
C LEU A 61 -15.91 11.83 7.34
N ASP A 62 -15.03 12.80 7.12
CA ASP A 62 -14.10 12.79 6.00
C ASP A 62 -13.12 11.59 6.08
N PRO A 63 -12.89 10.85 4.98
CA PRO A 63 -11.93 9.73 4.92
C PRO A 63 -10.51 10.09 5.38
N LEU A 64 -10.05 11.33 5.18
CA LEU A 64 -8.74 11.78 5.67
C LEU A 64 -8.70 11.82 7.21
N VAL A 65 -9.80 12.24 7.86
CA VAL A 65 -9.91 12.24 9.32
C VAL A 65 -10.01 10.80 9.85
N MET A 66 -10.75 9.94 9.12
CA MET A 66 -10.94 8.53 9.48
C MET A 66 -9.73 7.64 9.15
N MET A 67 -8.71 8.16 8.49
CA MET A 67 -7.50 7.42 8.15
C MET A 67 -6.84 6.72 9.35
N LEU A 68 -6.69 7.42 10.48
CA LEU A 68 -6.07 6.85 11.69
C LEU A 68 -6.93 5.78 12.35
N PRO A 69 -8.24 5.98 12.62
CA PRO A 69 -9.12 4.93 13.11
C PRO A 69 -9.15 3.70 12.18
N ILE A 70 -9.25 3.89 10.87
CA ILE A 70 -9.26 2.79 9.90
C ILE A 70 -7.93 2.05 9.91
N ALA A 71 -6.80 2.77 9.95
CA ALA A 71 -5.48 2.16 10.09
C ALA A 71 -5.39 1.34 11.39
N GLY A 72 -5.98 1.81 12.49
CA GLY A 72 -6.06 1.08 13.75
C GLY A 72 -6.87 -0.22 13.64
N VAL A 73 -8.02 -0.18 12.97
CA VAL A 73 -8.84 -1.39 12.70
C VAL A 73 -8.05 -2.39 11.86
N LEU A 74 -7.41 -1.92 10.79
CA LEU A 74 -6.59 -2.80 9.93
C LEU A 74 -5.34 -3.32 10.66
N PHE A 75 -4.76 -2.53 11.59
CA PHE A 75 -3.68 -3.01 12.45
C PHE A 75 -4.13 -4.21 13.28
N VAL A 76 -5.27 -4.10 13.97
CA VAL A 76 -5.82 -5.18 14.80
C VAL A 76 -6.17 -6.39 13.94
N PHE A 77 -6.81 -6.17 12.79
CA PHE A 77 -7.13 -7.24 11.84
C PHE A 77 -5.87 -7.96 11.36
N GLY A 78 -4.84 -7.22 10.90
CA GLY A 78 -3.59 -7.81 10.43
C GLY A 78 -2.82 -8.53 11.55
N TYR A 79 -2.79 -7.95 12.76
CA TYR A 79 -2.19 -8.59 13.94
C TYR A 79 -2.87 -9.93 14.26
N ALA A 80 -4.21 -9.95 14.29
CA ALA A 80 -4.98 -11.17 14.57
C ALA A 80 -4.80 -12.21 13.47
N LEU A 81 -4.77 -11.79 12.20
CA LEU A 81 -4.54 -12.65 11.05
C LEU A 81 -3.16 -13.35 11.16
N GLN A 82 -2.11 -12.56 11.43
CA GLN A 82 -0.76 -13.09 11.58
C GLN A 82 -0.67 -14.03 12.80
N ALA A 83 -1.13 -13.57 13.96
CA ALA A 83 -1.00 -14.35 15.19
C ALA A 83 -1.81 -15.65 15.17
N GLY A 84 -3.04 -15.60 14.67
CA GLY A 84 -3.97 -16.73 14.70
C GLY A 84 -3.87 -17.67 13.51
N ILE A 85 -3.57 -17.15 12.33
CA ILE A 85 -3.65 -17.94 11.10
C ILE A 85 -2.30 -18.10 10.42
N ILE A 86 -1.48 -17.04 10.27
CA ILE A 86 -0.24 -17.14 9.50
C ILE A 86 0.89 -17.73 10.33
N ASN A 87 1.04 -17.38 11.61
CA ASN A 87 2.12 -17.91 12.48
C ASN A 87 2.20 -19.45 12.49
N PRO A 88 1.10 -20.21 12.56
CA PRO A 88 1.13 -21.68 12.48
C PRO A 88 1.66 -22.22 11.14
N PHE A 89 1.63 -21.38 10.08
CA PHE A 89 2.07 -21.77 8.73
C PHE A 89 3.48 -21.27 8.38
N ILE A 90 4.13 -20.46 9.23
CA ILE A 90 5.46 -19.89 8.94
C ILE A 90 6.51 -20.96 8.64
N ASN A 91 6.44 -22.11 9.33
CA ASN A 91 7.36 -23.22 9.13
C ASN A 91 6.87 -24.22 8.05
N ARG A 92 5.77 -23.94 7.38
CA ARG A 92 5.25 -24.75 6.27
C ARG A 92 5.89 -24.32 4.96
N PRO A 93 5.90 -25.20 3.92
CA PRO A 93 6.40 -24.82 2.59
C PRO A 93 5.76 -23.55 2.06
N GLU A 94 6.51 -22.76 1.30
CA GLU A 94 6.07 -21.45 0.76
C GLU A 94 4.77 -21.52 -0.04
N HIS A 95 4.55 -22.62 -0.80
CA HIS A 95 3.30 -22.83 -1.54
C HIS A 95 2.07 -22.96 -0.63
N SER A 96 2.21 -23.50 0.59
CA SER A 96 1.10 -23.58 1.56
C SER A 96 0.74 -22.20 2.10
N GLN A 97 1.73 -21.35 2.35
CA GLN A 97 1.53 -19.96 2.78
C GLN A 97 0.87 -19.14 1.66
N PHE A 98 1.31 -19.35 0.40
CA PHE A 98 0.71 -18.74 -0.77
C PHE A 98 -0.78 -19.07 -0.90
N ILE A 99 -1.13 -20.36 -0.88
CA ILE A 99 -2.52 -20.83 -1.01
C ILE A 99 -3.38 -20.25 0.13
N LEU A 100 -2.87 -20.25 1.36
CA LEU A 100 -3.56 -19.69 2.52
C LEU A 100 -3.93 -18.21 2.30
N LEU A 101 -2.98 -17.39 1.87
CA LEU A 101 -3.19 -15.95 1.70
C LEU A 101 -4.08 -15.62 0.51
N VAL A 102 -3.98 -16.39 -0.58
CA VAL A 102 -4.91 -16.28 -1.72
C VAL A 102 -6.34 -16.66 -1.28
N ALA A 103 -6.50 -17.73 -0.49
CA ALA A 103 -7.80 -18.13 0.03
C ALA A 103 -8.42 -17.04 0.94
N ILE A 104 -7.61 -16.40 1.79
CA ILE A 104 -8.05 -15.26 2.62
C ILE A 104 -8.48 -14.10 1.74
N GLY A 105 -7.74 -13.77 0.69
CA GLY A 105 -8.11 -12.75 -0.28
C GLY A 105 -9.46 -13.03 -0.93
N LEU A 106 -9.67 -14.27 -1.39
CA LEU A 106 -10.96 -14.70 -1.97
C LEU A 106 -12.12 -14.59 -0.97
N ILE A 107 -11.89 -14.95 0.29
CA ILE A 107 -12.90 -14.79 1.34
C ILE A 107 -13.25 -13.32 1.51
N ILE A 108 -12.26 -12.43 1.58
CA ILE A 108 -12.47 -10.98 1.73
C ILE A 108 -13.32 -10.44 0.57
N VAL A 109 -12.93 -10.74 -0.68
CA VAL A 109 -13.69 -10.28 -1.87
C VAL A 109 -15.14 -10.74 -1.80
N ASN A 110 -15.40 -12.01 -1.48
CA ASN A 110 -16.76 -12.54 -1.42
C ASN A 110 -17.57 -11.95 -0.26
N VAL A 111 -16.95 -11.76 0.91
CA VAL A 111 -17.60 -11.10 2.05
C VAL A 111 -17.99 -9.66 1.69
N LEU A 112 -17.10 -8.90 1.04
CA LEU A 112 -17.40 -7.54 0.59
C LEU A 112 -18.50 -7.54 -0.47
N LEU A 113 -18.49 -8.51 -1.40
CA LEU A 113 -19.53 -8.64 -2.43
C LEU A 113 -20.91 -8.94 -1.83
N ILE A 114 -20.97 -9.80 -0.83
CA ILE A 114 -22.23 -10.12 -0.11
C ILE A 114 -22.71 -8.91 0.70
N ALA A 115 -21.81 -8.20 1.37
CA ALA A 115 -22.15 -7.09 2.26
C ALA A 115 -22.53 -5.80 1.51
N PHE A 116 -21.86 -5.50 0.39
CA PHE A 116 -21.96 -4.21 -0.29
C PHE A 116 -22.50 -4.29 -1.72
N GLY A 117 -22.60 -5.49 -2.30
CA GLY A 117 -22.99 -5.70 -3.69
C GLY A 117 -21.85 -5.42 -4.69
N PRO A 118 -22.08 -5.66 -6.00
CA PRO A 118 -21.07 -5.52 -7.04
C PRO A 118 -20.88 -4.08 -7.53
N ASP A 119 -21.79 -3.16 -7.18
CA ASP A 119 -21.81 -1.81 -7.73
C ASP A 119 -20.61 -0.98 -7.26
N ALA A 120 -20.13 -0.14 -8.17
CA ALA A 120 -19.07 0.81 -7.86
C ALA A 120 -19.59 1.90 -6.89
N ARG A 121 -18.78 2.20 -5.87
CA ARG A 121 -19.07 3.22 -4.88
C ARG A 121 -17.93 4.24 -4.84
N ASN A 122 -18.27 5.49 -4.57
CA ASN A 122 -17.31 6.57 -4.39
C ASN A 122 -17.69 7.45 -3.20
N VAL A 123 -16.75 8.31 -2.81
CA VAL A 123 -16.95 9.32 -1.78
C VAL A 123 -16.70 10.68 -2.41
N GLN A 124 -17.69 11.56 -2.30
CA GLN A 124 -17.56 12.95 -2.75
C GLN A 124 -17.52 13.87 -1.53
N THR A 125 -16.36 14.46 -1.30
CA THR A 125 -16.14 15.44 -0.23
C THR A 125 -16.42 16.85 -0.74
N SER A 126 -16.53 17.82 0.16
CA SER A 126 -16.79 19.23 -0.19
C SER A 126 -15.70 19.85 -1.06
N TYR A 127 -14.47 19.34 -0.98
CA TYR A 127 -13.31 19.81 -1.76
C TYR A 127 -13.02 18.95 -3.00
N ALA A 128 -13.89 18.01 -3.38
CA ALA A 128 -13.65 17.08 -4.49
C ALA A 128 -13.52 17.79 -5.86
N PHE A 129 -14.11 18.96 -5.98
CA PHE A 129 -14.06 19.78 -7.22
C PHE A 129 -13.17 21.00 -7.13
N ASP A 130 -12.51 21.21 -5.97
CA ASP A 130 -11.60 22.32 -5.78
C ASP A 130 -10.24 22.02 -6.45
N SER A 131 -9.59 23.09 -6.92
CA SER A 131 -8.25 23.01 -7.50
C SER A 131 -7.38 24.14 -7.00
N PHE A 132 -6.10 23.85 -6.75
CA PHE A 132 -5.09 24.85 -6.47
C PHE A 132 -4.45 25.33 -7.77
N MET A 133 -4.41 26.63 -7.97
CA MET A 133 -3.75 27.26 -9.11
C MET A 133 -2.46 27.93 -8.65
N ALA A 134 -1.32 27.48 -9.21
CA ALA A 134 -0.01 28.09 -8.98
C ALA A 134 0.65 28.38 -10.34
N GLY A 135 0.33 29.55 -10.92
CA GLY A 135 0.74 29.90 -12.27
C GLY A 135 0.14 28.94 -13.32
N PRO A 136 0.95 28.23 -14.10
CA PRO A 136 0.47 27.27 -15.09
C PRO A 136 0.04 25.92 -14.50
N LEU A 137 0.30 25.71 -13.19
CA LEU A 137 -0.04 24.49 -12.48
C LEU A 137 -1.48 24.55 -11.96
N ILE A 138 -2.30 23.57 -12.37
CA ILE A 138 -3.64 23.33 -11.85
C ILE A 138 -3.65 21.94 -11.24
N VAL A 139 -3.70 21.87 -9.92
CA VAL A 139 -3.65 20.62 -9.18
C VAL A 139 -4.94 20.44 -8.40
N ASP A 140 -5.54 19.27 -8.54
CA ASP A 140 -6.71 18.82 -7.80
C ASP A 140 -6.44 18.88 -6.28
N ALA A 141 -7.29 19.59 -5.53
CA ALA A 141 -7.13 19.78 -4.09
C ALA A 141 -7.14 18.45 -3.33
N THR A 142 -7.99 17.50 -3.74
CA THR A 142 -8.05 16.16 -3.15
C THR A 142 -6.69 15.47 -3.22
N LYS A 143 -6.02 15.51 -4.38
CA LYS A 143 -4.68 14.89 -4.54
C LYS A 143 -3.63 15.57 -3.67
N VAL A 144 -3.71 16.88 -3.50
CA VAL A 144 -2.78 17.63 -2.64
C VAL A 144 -2.95 17.22 -1.17
N TYR A 145 -4.20 17.18 -0.67
CA TYR A 145 -4.48 16.77 0.70
C TYR A 145 -4.08 15.31 0.96
N VAL A 146 -4.43 14.41 0.05
CA VAL A 146 -4.06 12.99 0.11
C VAL A 146 -2.54 12.82 0.06
N GLY A 147 -1.85 13.54 -0.83
CA GLY A 147 -0.39 13.51 -0.92
C GLY A 147 0.29 14.01 0.36
N ALA A 148 -0.20 15.12 0.93
CA ALA A 148 0.32 15.66 2.19
C ALA A 148 0.11 14.69 3.35
N ALA A 149 -1.09 14.10 3.48
CA ALA A 149 -1.39 13.09 4.49
C ALA A 149 -0.50 11.86 4.34
N THR A 150 -0.27 11.40 3.10
CA THR A 150 0.62 10.27 2.80
C THR A 150 2.06 10.55 3.25
N ILE A 151 2.58 11.74 2.96
CA ILE A 151 3.93 12.15 3.39
C ILE A 151 4.02 12.13 4.92
N LEU A 152 3.02 12.67 5.61
CA LEU A 152 2.99 12.69 7.07
C LEU A 152 3.00 11.29 7.67
N VAL A 153 2.15 10.39 7.18
CA VAL A 153 2.11 8.98 7.62
C VAL A 153 3.44 8.28 7.34
N THR A 154 4.00 8.51 6.16
CA THR A 154 5.29 7.94 5.77
C THR A 154 6.41 8.40 6.70
N ILE A 155 6.50 9.70 6.99
CA ILE A 155 7.49 10.25 7.94
C ILE A 155 7.30 9.65 9.32
N ALA A 156 6.06 9.55 9.81
CA ALA A 156 5.76 8.94 11.10
C ALA A 156 6.19 7.47 11.15
N LEU A 157 5.96 6.71 10.08
CA LEU A 157 6.39 5.32 9.98
C LEU A 157 7.92 5.18 9.98
N PHE A 158 8.63 6.00 9.21
CA PHE A 158 10.10 6.02 9.22
C PHE A 158 10.66 6.40 10.60
N ALA A 159 10.07 7.40 11.25
CA ALA A 159 10.43 7.81 12.60
C ALA A 159 10.19 6.68 13.61
N PHE A 160 9.05 5.98 13.52
CA PHE A 160 8.77 4.81 14.34
C PHE A 160 9.85 3.73 14.20
N PHE A 161 10.18 3.32 12.99
CA PHE A 161 11.22 2.30 12.77
C PHE A 161 12.60 2.77 13.22
N ARG A 162 12.90 4.06 13.15
CA ARG A 162 14.22 4.61 13.52
C ARG A 162 14.37 4.79 15.03
N PHE A 163 13.34 5.30 15.71
CA PHE A 163 13.47 5.80 17.09
C PHE A 163 12.79 4.90 18.13
N ALA A 164 11.64 4.30 17.81
CA ALA A 164 10.89 3.48 18.76
C ALA A 164 11.64 2.18 19.10
N ALA A 165 11.60 1.76 20.36
CA ALA A 165 12.20 0.51 20.82
C ALA A 165 11.65 -0.71 20.05
N LEU A 166 10.32 -0.74 19.82
CA LEU A 166 9.66 -1.79 19.05
C LEU A 166 10.12 -1.80 17.58
N GLY A 167 10.26 -0.64 16.95
CA GLY A 167 10.76 -0.54 15.57
C GLY A 167 12.20 -1.04 15.44
N LYS A 168 13.04 -0.80 16.48
CA LYS A 168 14.41 -1.33 16.55
C LYS A 168 14.40 -2.85 16.71
N ALA A 169 13.53 -3.41 17.57
CA ALA A 169 13.40 -4.84 17.77
C ALA A 169 12.94 -5.56 16.49
N ILE A 170 11.96 -4.99 15.77
CA ILE A 170 11.50 -5.52 14.48
C ILE A 170 12.64 -5.55 13.45
N ARG A 171 13.43 -4.48 13.34
CA ARG A 171 14.59 -4.44 12.43
C ARG A 171 15.69 -5.42 12.83
N ALA A 172 15.98 -5.55 14.12
CA ALA A 172 16.94 -6.53 14.62
C ALA A 172 16.52 -7.98 14.27
N CYS A 173 15.21 -8.28 14.39
CA CYS A 173 14.65 -9.56 13.98
C CYS A 173 14.79 -9.80 12.46
N ALA A 174 14.58 -8.77 11.64
CA ALA A 174 14.73 -8.85 10.19
C ALA A 174 16.19 -9.09 9.75
N ASP A 175 17.14 -8.43 10.43
CA ASP A 175 18.57 -8.51 10.12
C ASP A 175 19.16 -9.86 10.58
N ASN A 176 18.83 -10.34 11.79
CA ASN A 176 19.34 -11.60 12.34
C ASN A 176 18.32 -12.28 13.23
N TYR A 177 17.56 -13.23 12.64
CA TYR A 177 16.55 -14.03 13.33
C TYR A 177 17.13 -14.81 14.53
N THR A 178 18.28 -15.49 14.35
CA THR A 178 18.92 -16.28 15.40
C THR A 178 19.42 -15.40 16.54
N GLY A 179 20.04 -14.28 16.24
CA GLY A 179 20.46 -13.31 17.24
C GLY A 179 19.29 -12.74 18.03
N ALA A 180 18.18 -12.45 17.37
CA ALA A 180 16.96 -11.98 18.04
C ALA A 180 16.41 -13.00 19.05
N LEU A 181 16.42 -14.30 18.71
CA LEU A 181 16.04 -15.38 19.64
C LEU A 181 16.98 -15.46 20.85
N VAL A 182 18.28 -15.37 20.64
CA VAL A 182 19.30 -15.47 21.72
C VAL A 182 19.13 -14.36 22.75
N VAL A 183 18.77 -13.14 22.31
CA VAL A 183 18.51 -12.02 23.23
C VAL A 183 17.09 -12.04 23.82
N GLY A 184 16.29 -13.08 23.56
CA GLY A 184 15.00 -13.31 24.20
C GLY A 184 13.83 -12.54 23.56
N LEU A 185 13.95 -12.11 22.30
CA LEU A 185 12.83 -11.49 21.60
C LEU A 185 11.78 -12.52 21.19
N ASP A 186 10.51 -12.24 21.45
CA ASP A 186 9.38 -13.05 21.00
C ASP A 186 9.11 -12.78 19.50
N ILE A 187 9.63 -13.67 18.67
CA ILE A 187 9.55 -13.55 17.21
C ILE A 187 8.11 -13.61 16.71
N ASN A 188 7.29 -14.51 17.27
CA ASN A 188 5.88 -14.64 16.85
C ASN A 188 5.10 -13.36 17.09
N ARG A 189 5.35 -12.72 18.22
CA ARG A 189 4.75 -11.42 18.56
C ARG A 189 5.27 -10.32 17.66
N LEU A 190 6.58 -10.29 17.37
CA LEU A 190 7.18 -9.29 16.46
C LEU A 190 6.63 -9.44 15.04
N TYR A 191 6.42 -10.66 14.55
CA TYR A 191 5.81 -10.93 13.26
C TYR A 191 4.37 -10.42 13.21
N ALA A 192 3.56 -10.72 14.25
CA ALA A 192 2.19 -10.22 14.33
C ALA A 192 2.11 -8.69 14.38
N LEU A 193 2.98 -8.03 15.15
CA LEU A 193 3.09 -6.58 15.18
C LEU A 193 3.51 -5.99 13.83
N THR A 194 4.47 -6.62 13.17
CA THR A 194 4.95 -6.19 11.84
C THR A 194 3.85 -6.28 10.79
N PHE A 195 3.13 -7.40 10.78
CA PHE A 195 2.01 -7.60 9.85
C PHE A 195 0.88 -6.59 10.15
N GLY A 196 0.58 -6.35 11.43
CA GLY A 196 -0.36 -5.31 11.87
C GLY A 196 0.04 -3.92 11.39
N ILE A 197 1.34 -3.54 11.50
CA ILE A 197 1.85 -2.25 11.00
C ILE A 197 1.69 -2.17 9.47
N GLY A 198 2.04 -3.24 8.74
CA GLY A 198 1.84 -3.28 7.29
C GLY A 198 0.38 -3.16 6.89
N ALA A 199 -0.52 -3.81 7.64
CA ALA A 199 -1.97 -3.69 7.46
C ALA A 199 -2.49 -2.29 7.79
N ALA A 200 -1.93 -1.62 8.81
CA ALA A 200 -2.25 -0.22 9.12
C ALA A 200 -1.86 0.74 7.99
N CYS A 201 -0.70 0.52 7.34
CA CYS A 201 -0.29 1.29 6.16
C CYS A 201 -1.30 1.14 5.01
N VAL A 202 -1.77 -0.08 4.78
CA VAL A 202 -2.81 -0.37 3.78
C VAL A 202 -4.13 0.27 4.17
N GLY A 203 -4.48 0.25 5.46
CA GLY A 203 -5.66 0.93 6.01
C GLY A 203 -5.64 2.43 5.74
N ALA A 204 -4.51 3.07 6.02
CA ALA A 204 -4.29 4.48 5.74
C ALA A 204 -4.33 4.77 4.23
N ALA A 205 -3.64 3.97 3.41
CA ALA A 205 -3.62 4.15 1.95
C ALA A 205 -5.02 3.95 1.35
N GLY A 206 -5.79 2.96 1.82
CA GLY A 206 -7.16 2.69 1.36
C GLY A 206 -8.13 3.83 1.66
N SER A 207 -8.08 4.38 2.89
CA SER A 207 -8.93 5.54 3.25
C SER A 207 -8.58 6.82 2.48
N MET A 208 -7.36 6.94 1.96
CA MET A 208 -6.99 8.03 1.05
C MET A 208 -7.37 7.72 -0.39
N LEU A 209 -7.16 6.49 -0.84
CA LEU A 209 -7.37 6.11 -2.23
C LEU A 209 -8.86 6.12 -2.62
N VAL A 210 -9.78 5.88 -1.67
CA VAL A 210 -11.23 5.99 -1.90
C VAL A 210 -11.68 7.37 -2.39
N LEU A 211 -10.89 8.41 -2.11
CA LEU A 211 -11.11 9.78 -2.60
C LEU A 211 -10.68 9.98 -4.06
N LEU A 212 -9.91 9.05 -4.61
CA LEU A 212 -9.27 9.18 -5.93
C LEU A 212 -9.83 8.22 -6.98
N VAL A 213 -10.48 7.12 -6.53
CA VAL A 213 -10.96 6.05 -7.42
C VAL A 213 -12.31 5.51 -6.96
N ASP A 214 -13.09 5.00 -7.92
CA ASP A 214 -14.31 4.23 -7.63
C ASP A 214 -13.94 2.85 -7.06
N VAL A 215 -14.67 2.41 -6.05
CA VAL A 215 -14.40 1.19 -5.29
C VAL A 215 -15.41 0.11 -5.63
N THR A 216 -14.91 -1.06 -6.05
CA THR A 216 -15.69 -2.29 -6.22
C THR A 216 -15.06 -3.41 -5.37
N PRO A 217 -15.83 -4.44 -4.94
CA PRO A 217 -15.26 -5.56 -4.18
C PRO A 217 -14.15 -6.31 -4.92
N ALA A 218 -14.19 -6.32 -6.25
CA ALA A 218 -13.22 -6.99 -7.11
C ALA A 218 -11.92 -6.18 -7.34
N LEU A 219 -11.78 -5.00 -6.73
CA LEU A 219 -10.63 -4.12 -6.93
C LEU A 219 -9.35 -4.64 -6.25
N GLY A 220 -9.51 -5.39 -5.14
CA GLY A 220 -8.40 -5.87 -4.30
C GLY A 220 -7.28 -6.57 -5.07
N PRO A 221 -7.56 -7.61 -5.87
CA PRO A 221 -6.52 -8.35 -6.61
C PRO A 221 -5.66 -7.48 -7.53
N ALA A 222 -6.26 -6.46 -8.17
CA ALA A 222 -5.53 -5.53 -9.03
C ALA A 222 -4.51 -4.69 -8.23
N TYR A 223 -4.92 -4.24 -7.04
CA TYR A 223 -4.01 -3.50 -6.15
C TYR A 223 -2.99 -4.38 -5.43
N THR A 224 -3.31 -5.65 -5.15
CA THR A 224 -2.32 -6.63 -4.71
C THR A 224 -1.20 -6.75 -5.75
N LEU A 225 -1.56 -6.93 -7.02
CA LEU A 225 -0.61 -7.02 -8.11
C LEU A 225 0.21 -5.73 -8.28
N LEU A 226 -0.46 -4.56 -8.23
CA LEU A 226 0.20 -3.26 -8.29
C LEU A 226 1.21 -3.07 -7.14
N ALA A 227 0.84 -3.45 -5.91
CA ALA A 227 1.75 -3.40 -4.77
C ALA A 227 3.00 -4.26 -4.99
N PHE A 228 2.86 -5.46 -5.56
CA PHE A 228 4.01 -6.30 -5.94
C PHE A 228 4.89 -5.65 -6.98
N ILE A 229 4.31 -5.10 -8.06
CA ILE A 229 5.06 -4.38 -9.09
C ILE A 229 5.91 -3.28 -8.45
N ILE A 230 5.32 -2.49 -7.55
CA ILE A 230 5.97 -1.39 -6.88
C ILE A 230 7.11 -1.89 -5.97
N VAL A 231 6.84 -2.89 -5.12
CA VAL A 231 7.83 -3.40 -4.17
C VAL A 231 9.00 -4.09 -4.88
N ILE A 232 8.73 -4.84 -5.95
CA ILE A 232 9.78 -5.49 -6.74
C ILE A 232 10.61 -4.43 -7.48
N THR A 233 9.96 -3.45 -8.10
CA THR A 233 10.64 -2.32 -8.78
C THR A 233 11.50 -1.54 -7.80
N GLY A 234 10.97 -1.24 -6.62
CA GLY A 234 11.68 -0.50 -5.56
C GLY A 234 12.80 -1.30 -4.91
N GLY A 235 12.64 -2.62 -4.82
CA GLY A 235 13.48 -3.58 -4.11
C GLY A 235 12.78 -4.17 -2.90
N LEU A 236 12.60 -5.48 -2.92
CA LEU A 236 11.92 -6.25 -1.88
C LEU A 236 12.51 -5.99 -0.50
N GLY A 237 11.67 -5.65 0.49
CA GLY A 237 12.11 -5.36 1.87
C GLY A 237 12.76 -3.99 2.07
N SER A 238 12.86 -3.16 1.02
CA SER A 238 13.38 -1.80 1.11
C SER A 238 12.25 -0.77 1.26
N MET A 239 12.09 -0.21 2.45
CA MET A 239 11.07 0.82 2.70
C MET A 239 11.25 2.06 1.79
N PRO A 240 12.47 2.66 1.66
CA PRO A 240 12.67 3.77 0.72
C PRO A 240 12.44 3.34 -0.73
N GLY A 241 12.79 2.09 -1.07
CA GLY A 241 12.57 1.52 -2.39
C GLY A 241 11.08 1.43 -2.74
N ALA A 242 10.25 0.95 -1.82
CA ALA A 242 8.81 0.88 -2.03
C ALA A 242 8.18 2.26 -2.29
N LEU A 243 8.62 3.30 -1.55
CA LEU A 243 8.15 4.66 -1.77
C LEU A 243 8.54 5.19 -3.15
N LEU A 244 9.82 5.06 -3.52
CA LEU A 244 10.31 5.48 -4.83
C LEU A 244 9.64 4.69 -5.96
N GLY A 245 9.46 3.39 -5.79
CA GLY A 245 8.73 2.54 -6.74
C GLY A 245 7.30 3.02 -6.94
N GLY A 246 6.59 3.38 -5.86
CA GLY A 246 5.24 3.93 -5.92
C GLY A 246 5.18 5.23 -6.71
N VAL A 247 6.09 6.17 -6.43
CA VAL A 247 6.18 7.44 -7.18
C VAL A 247 6.47 7.20 -8.66
N LEU A 248 7.41 6.31 -8.98
CA LEU A 248 7.74 5.99 -10.37
C LEU A 248 6.57 5.36 -11.11
N ILE A 249 5.87 4.40 -10.49
CA ILE A 249 4.69 3.77 -11.09
C ILE A 249 3.56 4.78 -11.26
N GLY A 250 3.26 5.62 -10.25
CA GLY A 250 2.23 6.65 -10.36
C GLY A 250 2.51 7.66 -11.46
N LEU A 251 3.77 8.08 -11.63
CA LEU A 251 4.22 8.94 -12.73
C LEU A 251 4.04 8.23 -14.08
N THR A 252 4.47 6.98 -14.18
CA THR A 252 4.38 6.17 -15.41
C THR A 252 2.93 5.98 -15.82
N GLU A 253 2.03 5.62 -14.89
CA GLU A 253 0.60 5.45 -15.16
C GLU A 253 -0.08 6.76 -15.60
N ALA A 254 0.26 7.88 -14.96
CA ALA A 254 -0.31 9.17 -15.31
C ALA A 254 0.10 9.60 -16.73
N LEU A 255 1.39 9.47 -17.06
CA LEU A 255 1.90 9.77 -18.40
C LEU A 255 1.39 8.80 -19.46
N ALA A 256 1.29 7.51 -19.15
CA ALA A 256 0.73 6.50 -20.05
C ALA A 256 -0.75 6.79 -20.36
N GLY A 257 -1.53 7.21 -19.36
CA GLY A 257 -2.93 7.59 -19.54
C GLY A 257 -3.11 8.82 -20.43
N LEU A 258 -2.13 9.75 -20.42
CA LEU A 258 -2.13 10.95 -21.30
C LEU A 258 -1.69 10.60 -22.73
N LEU A 259 -0.64 9.78 -22.89
CA LEU A 259 0.01 9.56 -24.19
C LEU A 259 -0.68 8.49 -25.04
N VAL A 260 -1.32 7.49 -24.38
CA VAL A 260 -1.91 6.35 -25.09
C VAL A 260 -3.40 6.24 -24.76
N THR A 261 -3.74 5.53 -23.70
CA THR A 261 -5.11 5.37 -23.19
C THR A 261 -5.09 4.99 -21.71
N SER A 262 -6.20 5.21 -21.01
CA SER A 262 -6.32 4.78 -19.61
C SER A 262 -6.20 3.27 -19.43
N SER A 263 -6.58 2.48 -20.42
CA SER A 263 -6.46 1.00 -20.40
C SER A 263 -5.01 0.51 -20.51
N ALA A 264 -4.11 1.34 -21.03
CA ALA A 264 -2.69 0.99 -21.20
C ALA A 264 -1.85 1.18 -19.90
N LYS A 265 -2.39 1.79 -18.86
CA LYS A 265 -1.66 2.10 -17.61
C LYS A 265 -0.93 0.88 -17.04
N SER A 266 -1.64 -0.24 -16.87
CA SER A 266 -1.07 -1.48 -16.33
C SER A 266 0.05 -2.04 -17.22
N MET A 267 -0.09 -1.96 -18.55
CA MET A 267 0.94 -2.40 -19.48
C MET A 267 2.26 -1.63 -19.27
N PHE A 268 2.18 -0.30 -19.05
CA PHE A 268 3.36 0.51 -18.79
C PHE A 268 3.97 0.23 -17.41
N SER A 269 3.14 -0.02 -16.38
CA SER A 269 3.62 -0.41 -15.05
C SER A 269 4.37 -1.75 -15.09
N PHE A 270 3.84 -2.76 -15.80
CA PHE A 270 4.53 -4.02 -16.05
C PHE A 270 5.79 -3.85 -16.91
N GLY A 271 5.71 -3.02 -17.95
CA GLY A 271 6.85 -2.70 -18.80
C GLY A 271 8.01 -2.08 -18.00
N LEU A 272 7.69 -1.14 -17.10
CA LEU A 272 8.68 -0.54 -16.20
C LEU A 272 9.29 -1.59 -15.25
N LEU A 273 8.47 -2.49 -14.70
CA LEU A 273 8.95 -3.58 -13.85
C LEU A 273 9.96 -4.46 -14.62
N VAL A 274 9.60 -4.90 -15.81
CA VAL A 274 10.48 -5.75 -16.66
C VAL A 274 11.77 -5.01 -16.97
N LEU A 275 11.69 -3.74 -17.33
CA LEU A 275 12.85 -2.90 -17.65
C LEU A 275 13.77 -2.76 -16.42
N VAL A 276 13.22 -2.49 -15.23
CA VAL A 276 14.00 -2.39 -14.01
C VAL A 276 14.67 -3.72 -13.67
N LEU A 277 13.95 -4.85 -13.75
CA LEU A 277 14.52 -6.17 -13.46
C LEU A 277 15.61 -6.59 -14.45
N LEU A 278 15.51 -6.16 -15.72
CA LEU A 278 16.53 -6.42 -16.73
C LEU A 278 17.87 -5.76 -16.39
N PHE A 279 17.85 -4.53 -15.87
CA PHE A 279 19.07 -3.78 -15.51
C PHE A 279 19.46 -3.93 -14.04
N ARG A 280 18.48 -4.11 -13.15
CA ARG A 280 18.67 -4.25 -11.71
C ARG A 280 17.73 -5.32 -11.12
N PRO A 281 18.12 -6.60 -11.16
CA PRO A 281 17.27 -7.72 -10.71
C PRO A 281 16.90 -7.66 -9.22
N GLN A 282 17.60 -6.82 -8.43
CA GLN A 282 17.30 -6.61 -7.01
C GLN A 282 16.33 -5.43 -6.76
N GLY A 283 15.86 -4.78 -7.84
CA GLY A 283 15.14 -3.51 -7.75
C GLY A 283 16.07 -2.30 -7.58
N ILE A 284 15.49 -1.09 -7.58
CA ILE A 284 16.26 0.17 -7.59
C ILE A 284 17.08 0.36 -6.31
N LEU A 285 16.49 0.08 -5.15
CA LEU A 285 17.12 0.20 -3.81
C LEU A 285 17.15 -1.13 -3.04
N GLY A 286 17.11 -2.26 -3.76
CA GLY A 286 17.27 -3.58 -3.15
C GLY A 286 18.69 -3.78 -2.61
N ARG A 287 18.83 -4.49 -1.48
CA ARG A 287 20.15 -4.89 -0.95
C ARG A 287 20.74 -5.96 -1.87
N ARG A 288 22.02 -5.81 -2.22
CA ARG A 288 22.77 -6.90 -2.85
C ARG A 288 22.84 -8.06 -1.86
N ALA A 289 22.43 -9.25 -2.30
CA ALA A 289 22.78 -10.46 -1.58
C ALA A 289 24.31 -10.54 -1.54
N ALA A 290 24.88 -10.52 -0.33
CA ALA A 290 26.31 -10.71 -0.12
C ALA A 290 26.65 -12.18 -0.33
#